data_21d09299d007fb28a8f62649d8f8770b
#
_entry.id   21d09299d007fb28a8f62649d8f8770b
#
_cell.length_a   1.000
_cell.length_b   1.000
_cell.length_c   1.000
_cell.angle_alpha   90.00
_cell.angle_beta   90.00
_cell.angle_gamma   90.00
#
_symmetry.space_group_name_H-M   'P 1'
#
loop_
_entity.id
_entity.type
_entity.pdbx_description
1 polymer ?
#
loop_
_entity_poly.entity_id
_entity_poly.type
_entity_poly.pdbx_seq_one_letter_code
_entity_poly.pdbx_strand_id
1 'polypeptide(L)'
;MAGFIDILRSGSWLTRERVRLVALALLAAFVLGAGFLIATSNGLNDRFGRPLGTDFSNVYAAGSYVLDGEPSAPFDPPRQYAREQAIFGQATQFYGWHYPPFFLGLAALVAAMPYWLALIVWQGTTLGLYVFSIRAILENPSWPGLSRPSTPFIPERQEGVDARHEAGHDGREHGAVNDKLWLLFVLAFPAVFINLGQAHNGFLTAALFGAALVMLVERPILAGVLIGCLAYKPQFGLLIPLVLIATGRWRAFASAAITVAAMTLAVTFAFGIDVWSAFFATGKFTRTVVLEQGGTGWHKIQSVFSWVRMWGGGIALAYAAQAAITLAVAAALCWLWRSRASYPLKAAGLLIGTLLATPYSLDYDLMLLAPAIAYLSIDGFARGFGPYEKTIVAALWIVPLIARSVPQATLIPLAVPTMLLALVFLLRRAMNECGAPGLWHFAARPLK
;
A
#
# COMPACT_ATOMS: atom_id res chain seq x y z
N MET A 1 -12.12 10.55 31.56
CA MET A 1 -11.15 10.84 30.47
C MET A 1 -9.81 10.11 30.67
N ALA A 2 -9.21 10.07 31.84
CA ALA A 2 -7.92 9.37 32.07
C ALA A 2 -7.94 7.90 31.60
N GLY A 3 -8.93 7.11 32.01
CA GLY A 3 -9.03 5.71 31.63
C GLY A 3 -9.15 5.45 30.12
N PHE A 4 -9.79 6.34 29.33
CA PHE A 4 -9.88 6.21 27.88
C PHE A 4 -8.52 6.48 27.21
N ILE A 5 -7.79 7.47 27.68
CA ILE A 5 -6.43 7.78 27.20
C ILE A 5 -5.49 6.61 27.50
N ASP A 6 -5.58 6.00 28.67
CA ASP A 6 -4.75 4.85 29.04
C ASP A 6 -5.06 3.60 28.20
N ILE A 7 -6.31 3.38 27.85
CA ILE A 7 -6.74 2.30 26.93
C ILE A 7 -6.15 2.51 25.54
N LEU A 8 -6.19 3.73 24.99
CA LEU A 8 -5.58 4.03 23.69
C LEU A 8 -4.05 3.95 23.76
N ARG A 9 -3.44 4.43 24.86
CA ARG A 9 -2.00 4.42 25.08
C ARG A 9 -1.43 3.00 25.14
N SER A 10 -2.09 2.11 25.88
CA SER A 10 -1.64 0.71 26.03
C SER A 10 -2.04 -0.17 24.84
N GLY A 11 -3.08 0.21 24.09
CA GLY A 11 -3.70 -0.63 23.06
C GLY A 11 -4.43 -1.84 23.63
N SER A 12 -4.80 -1.83 24.93
CA SER A 12 -5.48 -2.94 25.60
C SER A 12 -6.87 -3.25 25.05
N TRP A 13 -7.47 -2.31 24.31
CA TRP A 13 -8.73 -2.51 23.61
C TRP A 13 -8.62 -3.44 22.40
N LEU A 14 -7.40 -3.67 21.87
CA LEU A 14 -7.09 -4.55 20.73
C LEU A 14 -6.85 -5.97 21.25
N THR A 15 -7.89 -6.62 21.74
CA THR A 15 -7.83 -8.05 22.11
C THR A 15 -7.91 -8.90 20.84
N ARG A 16 -7.28 -10.08 20.86
CA ARG A 16 -7.30 -11.03 19.73
C ARG A 16 -8.73 -11.35 19.27
N GLU A 17 -9.66 -11.52 20.21
CA GLU A 17 -11.06 -11.81 19.89
C GLU A 17 -11.77 -10.67 19.19
N ARG A 18 -11.63 -9.44 19.70
CA ARG A 18 -12.26 -8.25 19.11
C ARG A 18 -11.75 -8.01 17.69
N VAL A 19 -10.43 -8.08 17.52
CA VAL A 19 -9.79 -7.86 16.22
C VAL A 19 -10.22 -8.95 15.24
N ARG A 20 -10.31 -10.23 15.67
CA ARG A 20 -10.84 -11.33 14.87
C ARG A 20 -12.30 -11.11 14.48
N LEU A 21 -13.15 -10.71 15.42
CA LEU A 21 -14.58 -10.46 15.15
C LEU A 21 -14.76 -9.31 14.14
N VAL A 22 -14.03 -8.21 14.29
CA VAL A 22 -14.08 -7.08 13.34
C VAL A 22 -13.64 -7.53 11.94
N ALA A 23 -12.54 -8.28 11.85
CA ALA A 23 -12.05 -8.77 10.57
C ALA A 23 -13.04 -9.73 9.89
N LEU A 24 -13.64 -10.65 10.65
CA LEU A 24 -14.67 -11.55 10.13
C LEU A 24 -15.94 -10.81 9.70
N ALA A 25 -16.39 -9.84 10.48
CA ALA A 25 -17.56 -9.03 10.13
C ALA A 25 -17.33 -8.22 8.86
N LEU A 26 -16.17 -7.59 8.73
CA LEU A 26 -15.79 -6.86 7.50
C LEU A 26 -15.72 -7.84 6.31
N LEU A 27 -15.00 -8.94 6.44
CA LEU A 27 -14.90 -9.94 5.37
C LEU A 27 -16.28 -10.44 4.93
N ALA A 28 -17.16 -10.78 5.88
CA ALA A 28 -18.53 -11.20 5.59
C ALA A 28 -19.32 -10.10 4.86
N ALA A 29 -19.28 -8.85 5.35
CA ALA A 29 -19.95 -7.72 4.72
C ALA A 29 -19.50 -7.51 3.26
N PHE A 30 -18.22 -7.68 3.03
CA PHE A 30 -17.64 -7.50 1.71
C PHE A 30 -17.97 -8.66 0.76
N VAL A 31 -17.87 -9.91 1.22
CA VAL A 31 -18.27 -11.07 0.42
C VAL A 31 -19.74 -10.97 0.04
N LEU A 32 -20.60 -10.58 0.99
CA LEU A 32 -22.03 -10.37 0.73
C LEU A 32 -22.26 -9.21 -0.26
N GLY A 33 -21.54 -8.10 -0.10
CA GLY A 33 -21.62 -6.94 -1.02
C GLY A 33 -21.17 -7.29 -2.43
N ALA A 34 -20.04 -7.96 -2.58
CA ALA A 34 -19.52 -8.41 -3.87
C ALA A 34 -20.46 -9.44 -4.52
N GLY A 35 -20.93 -10.42 -3.73
CA GLY A 35 -21.92 -11.40 -4.17
C GLY A 35 -23.21 -10.76 -4.65
N PHE A 36 -23.70 -9.74 -3.93
CA PHE A 36 -24.88 -8.98 -4.34
C PHE A 36 -24.66 -8.23 -5.66
N LEU A 37 -23.53 -7.55 -5.84
CA LEU A 37 -23.21 -6.84 -7.09
C LEU A 37 -23.12 -7.79 -8.28
N ILE A 38 -22.51 -8.97 -8.08
CA ILE A 38 -22.39 -9.99 -9.13
C ILE A 38 -23.76 -10.62 -9.41
N ALA A 39 -24.54 -11.02 -8.39
CA ALA A 39 -25.83 -11.67 -8.57
C ALA A 39 -26.88 -10.74 -9.20
N THR A 40 -26.75 -9.44 -9.03
CA THR A 40 -27.65 -8.42 -9.60
C THR A 40 -27.10 -7.75 -10.86
N SER A 41 -25.97 -8.26 -11.39
CA SER A 41 -25.36 -7.72 -12.61
C SER A 41 -26.19 -8.02 -13.86
N ASN A 42 -26.09 -7.14 -14.84
CA ASN A 42 -26.67 -7.31 -16.16
C ASN A 42 -25.56 -7.27 -17.22
N GLY A 43 -25.22 -8.41 -17.78
CA GLY A 43 -24.09 -8.55 -18.69
C GLY A 43 -22.76 -8.21 -17.99
N LEU A 44 -22.03 -7.24 -18.51
CA LEU A 44 -20.75 -6.81 -17.95
C LEU A 44 -20.87 -5.71 -16.87
N ASN A 45 -22.09 -5.23 -16.60
CA ASN A 45 -22.33 -4.10 -15.71
C ASN A 45 -23.04 -4.53 -14.43
N ASP A 46 -22.75 -3.83 -13.33
CA ASP A 46 -23.51 -3.93 -12.08
C ASP A 46 -24.93 -3.36 -12.24
N ARG A 47 -25.78 -3.54 -11.23
CA ARG A 47 -27.15 -3.01 -11.24
C ARG A 47 -27.26 -1.48 -11.36
N PHE A 48 -26.15 -0.77 -11.15
CA PHE A 48 -26.06 0.69 -11.27
C PHE A 48 -25.54 1.13 -12.64
N GLY A 49 -25.39 0.21 -13.61
CA GLY A 49 -24.89 0.47 -14.95
C GLY A 49 -23.37 0.71 -15.04
N ARG A 50 -22.59 0.36 -14.00
CA ARG A 50 -21.15 0.52 -13.99
C ARG A 50 -20.50 -0.82 -14.35
N PRO A 51 -19.41 -0.83 -15.14
CA PRO A 51 -18.66 -2.06 -15.42
C PRO A 51 -18.25 -2.79 -14.13
N LEU A 52 -18.41 -4.11 -14.09
CA LEU A 52 -17.88 -4.93 -13.00
C LEU A 52 -16.36 -4.78 -12.96
N GLY A 53 -15.80 -4.35 -11.82
CA GLY A 53 -14.40 -3.95 -11.75
C GLY A 53 -14.15 -2.63 -12.49
N THR A 54 -14.84 -1.57 -12.04
CA THR A 54 -14.94 -0.25 -12.69
C THR A 54 -13.65 0.26 -13.36
N ASP A 55 -12.53 0.30 -12.63
CA ASP A 55 -11.25 0.81 -13.20
C ASP A 55 -10.57 -0.22 -14.11
N PHE A 56 -10.91 -1.51 -14.02
CA PHE A 56 -10.42 -2.51 -14.95
C PHE A 56 -10.98 -2.34 -16.36
N SER A 57 -12.16 -1.71 -16.48
CA SER A 57 -12.76 -1.44 -17.79
C SER A 57 -11.85 -0.61 -18.69
N ASN A 58 -11.16 0.40 -18.11
CA ASN A 58 -10.23 1.21 -18.87
C ASN A 58 -8.98 0.41 -19.31
N VAL A 59 -8.52 -0.53 -18.48
CA VAL A 59 -7.38 -1.41 -18.80
C VAL A 59 -7.75 -2.35 -19.97
N TYR A 60 -8.96 -2.91 -19.89
CA TYR A 60 -9.46 -3.81 -20.93
C TYR A 60 -9.71 -3.06 -22.25
N ALA A 61 -10.31 -1.86 -22.20
CA ALA A 61 -10.52 -1.02 -23.36
C ALA A 61 -9.19 -0.59 -24.02
N ALA A 62 -8.21 -0.17 -23.22
CA ALA A 62 -6.88 0.18 -23.71
C ALA A 62 -6.18 -1.02 -24.34
N GLY A 63 -6.27 -2.20 -23.73
CA GLY A 63 -5.73 -3.44 -24.27
C GLY A 63 -6.36 -3.84 -25.59
N SER A 64 -7.67 -3.64 -25.76
CA SER A 64 -8.35 -3.92 -27.04
C SER A 64 -7.84 -3.03 -28.17
N TYR A 65 -7.53 -1.75 -27.91
CA TYR A 65 -6.89 -0.89 -28.90
C TYR A 65 -5.50 -1.40 -29.31
N VAL A 66 -4.72 -1.89 -28.35
CA VAL A 66 -3.40 -2.48 -28.66
C VAL A 66 -3.54 -3.70 -29.58
N LEU A 67 -4.54 -4.56 -29.35
CA LEU A 67 -4.80 -5.73 -30.20
C LEU A 67 -5.28 -5.34 -31.59
N ASP A 68 -5.97 -4.21 -31.74
CA ASP A 68 -6.37 -3.64 -33.03
C ASP A 68 -5.23 -2.89 -33.75
N GLY A 69 -4.01 -2.84 -33.17
CA GLY A 69 -2.86 -2.14 -33.75
C GLY A 69 -2.84 -0.63 -33.51
N GLU A 70 -3.63 -0.12 -32.56
CA GLU A 70 -3.76 1.30 -32.23
C GLU A 70 -3.26 1.64 -30.81
N PRO A 71 -2.00 1.37 -30.44
CA PRO A 71 -1.50 1.50 -29.06
C PRO A 71 -1.49 2.94 -28.53
N SER A 72 -1.55 3.96 -29.38
CA SER A 72 -1.62 5.36 -28.99
C SER A 72 -3.05 5.83 -28.69
N ALA A 73 -4.09 5.10 -29.11
CA ALA A 73 -5.49 5.49 -28.98
C ALA A 73 -5.95 5.65 -27.51
N PRO A 74 -5.50 4.83 -26.54
CA PRO A 74 -5.88 4.99 -25.15
C PRO A 74 -5.48 6.34 -24.52
N PHE A 75 -4.48 7.00 -25.08
CA PHE A 75 -3.99 8.31 -24.62
C PHE A 75 -4.83 9.50 -25.14
N ASP A 76 -5.81 9.24 -25.98
CA ASP A 76 -6.81 10.21 -26.43
C ASP A 76 -8.11 9.98 -25.62
N PRO A 77 -8.46 10.86 -24.65
CA PRO A 77 -9.62 10.65 -23.78
C PRO A 77 -10.95 10.43 -24.52
N PRO A 78 -11.31 11.17 -25.58
CA PRO A 78 -12.49 10.89 -26.40
C PRO A 78 -12.50 9.47 -27.02
N ARG A 79 -11.37 9.02 -27.57
CA ARG A 79 -11.25 7.68 -28.18
C ARG A 79 -11.36 6.59 -27.11
N GLN A 80 -10.65 6.75 -25.99
CA GLN A 80 -10.73 5.81 -24.87
C GLN A 80 -12.17 5.68 -24.38
N TYR A 81 -12.86 6.80 -24.19
CA TYR A 81 -14.26 6.80 -23.75
C TYR A 81 -15.19 6.13 -24.76
N ALA A 82 -15.02 6.40 -26.06
CA ALA A 82 -15.82 5.74 -27.10
C ALA A 82 -15.65 4.21 -27.08
N ARG A 83 -14.42 3.72 -26.83
CA ARG A 83 -14.16 2.29 -26.70
C ARG A 83 -14.80 1.69 -25.45
N GLU A 84 -14.73 2.36 -24.32
CA GLU A 84 -15.43 1.96 -23.08
C GLU A 84 -16.93 1.84 -23.32
N GLN A 85 -17.54 2.82 -23.97
CA GLN A 85 -18.96 2.79 -24.32
C GLN A 85 -19.32 1.68 -25.31
N ALA A 86 -18.46 1.41 -26.27
CA ALA A 86 -18.67 0.31 -27.24
C ALA A 86 -18.67 -1.07 -26.55
N ILE A 87 -17.84 -1.27 -25.53
CA ILE A 87 -17.72 -2.53 -24.80
C ILE A 87 -18.79 -2.68 -23.73
N PHE A 88 -19.02 -1.64 -22.93
CA PHE A 88 -19.84 -1.69 -21.72
C PHE A 88 -21.20 -1.01 -21.83
N GLY A 89 -21.51 -0.39 -22.98
CA GLY A 89 -22.77 0.32 -23.26
C GLY A 89 -22.67 1.83 -23.05
N GLN A 90 -23.59 2.54 -23.71
CA GLN A 90 -23.60 4.02 -23.83
C GLN A 90 -23.75 4.76 -22.50
N ALA A 91 -24.28 4.10 -21.45
CA ALA A 91 -24.42 4.67 -20.12
C ALA A 91 -23.14 4.62 -19.27
N THR A 92 -22.07 3.98 -19.78
CA THR A 92 -20.79 3.84 -19.09
C THR A 92 -20.17 5.21 -18.85
N GLN A 93 -19.69 5.44 -17.62
CA GLN A 93 -18.93 6.63 -17.27
C GLN A 93 -17.51 6.53 -17.82
N PHE A 94 -16.85 7.66 -18.00
CA PHE A 94 -15.46 7.69 -18.44
C PHE A 94 -14.51 7.23 -17.34
N TYR A 95 -13.72 6.19 -17.63
CA TYR A 95 -12.60 5.69 -16.82
C TYR A 95 -11.29 5.94 -17.59
N GLY A 96 -10.60 7.03 -17.31
CA GLY A 96 -9.45 7.48 -18.10
C GLY A 96 -8.23 6.56 -18.01
N TRP A 97 -7.52 6.42 -19.12
CA TRP A 97 -6.21 5.76 -19.14
C TRP A 97 -5.11 6.72 -18.72
N HIS A 98 -4.49 6.45 -17.55
CA HIS A 98 -3.46 7.33 -16.95
C HIS A 98 -2.11 6.63 -16.78
N TYR A 99 -1.98 5.40 -17.28
CA TYR A 99 -0.74 4.63 -17.11
C TYR A 99 0.26 4.95 -18.18
N PRO A 100 1.59 4.93 -17.84
CA PRO A 100 2.64 4.97 -18.85
C PRO A 100 2.54 3.79 -19.83
N PRO A 101 3.12 3.90 -21.03
CA PRO A 101 3.08 2.87 -22.07
C PRO A 101 3.54 1.48 -21.63
N PHE A 102 4.31 1.36 -20.55
CA PHE A 102 4.71 0.08 -19.93
C PHE A 102 3.53 -0.84 -19.62
N PHE A 103 2.37 -0.26 -19.31
CA PHE A 103 1.19 -1.04 -18.90
C PHE A 103 0.36 -1.55 -20.10
N LEU A 104 0.60 -1.02 -21.30
CA LEU A 104 -0.13 -1.43 -22.53
C LEU A 104 0.06 -2.91 -22.87
N GLY A 105 1.27 -3.44 -22.71
CA GLY A 105 1.52 -4.86 -22.95
C GLY A 105 0.70 -5.77 -22.04
N LEU A 106 0.61 -5.40 -20.76
CA LEU A 106 -0.21 -6.12 -19.78
C LEU A 106 -1.71 -5.95 -20.09
N ALA A 107 -2.12 -4.75 -20.47
CA ALA A 107 -3.49 -4.48 -20.91
C ALA A 107 -3.89 -5.33 -22.12
N ALA A 108 -3.00 -5.46 -23.11
CA ALA A 108 -3.23 -6.32 -24.28
C ALA A 108 -3.37 -7.81 -23.89
N LEU A 109 -2.52 -8.29 -22.97
CA LEU A 109 -2.61 -9.69 -22.48
C LEU A 109 -3.96 -9.99 -21.84
N VAL A 110 -4.48 -9.09 -21.00
CA VAL A 110 -5.80 -9.30 -20.37
C VAL A 110 -6.95 -9.10 -21.37
N ALA A 111 -6.82 -8.17 -22.32
CA ALA A 111 -7.83 -7.94 -23.35
C ALA A 111 -7.92 -9.07 -24.40
N ALA A 112 -6.90 -9.94 -24.51
CA ALA A 112 -6.96 -11.14 -25.35
C ALA A 112 -7.91 -12.23 -24.83
N MET A 113 -8.43 -12.07 -23.60
CA MET A 113 -9.41 -12.98 -22.96
C MET A 113 -10.81 -12.34 -22.97
N PRO A 114 -11.91 -13.13 -22.87
CA PRO A 114 -13.23 -12.58 -22.55
C PRO A 114 -13.17 -11.78 -21.23
N TYR A 115 -13.90 -10.67 -21.16
CA TYR A 115 -13.80 -9.72 -20.04
C TYR A 115 -13.91 -10.36 -18.65
N TRP A 116 -14.88 -11.24 -18.45
CA TRP A 116 -15.10 -11.91 -17.17
C TRP A 116 -13.90 -12.79 -16.77
N LEU A 117 -13.29 -13.48 -17.74
CA LEU A 117 -12.10 -14.29 -17.50
C LEU A 117 -10.89 -13.43 -17.21
N ALA A 118 -10.70 -12.35 -17.98
CA ALA A 118 -9.66 -11.34 -17.74
C ALA A 118 -9.74 -10.76 -16.33
N LEU A 119 -10.94 -10.42 -15.89
CA LEU A 119 -11.19 -9.88 -14.56
C LEU A 119 -10.82 -10.88 -13.45
N ILE A 120 -11.22 -12.15 -13.58
CA ILE A 120 -10.90 -13.21 -12.62
C ILE A 120 -9.39 -13.48 -12.58
N VAL A 121 -8.75 -13.60 -13.75
CA VAL A 121 -7.31 -13.85 -13.85
C VAL A 121 -6.53 -12.69 -13.26
N TRP A 122 -6.89 -11.45 -13.59
CA TRP A 122 -6.26 -10.24 -13.07
C TRP A 122 -6.36 -10.17 -11.55
N GLN A 123 -7.57 -10.26 -11.02
CA GLN A 123 -7.83 -10.19 -9.59
C GLN A 123 -7.18 -11.34 -8.82
N GLY A 124 -7.36 -12.58 -9.28
CA GLY A 124 -6.82 -13.76 -8.63
C GLY A 124 -5.30 -13.77 -8.59
N THR A 125 -4.65 -13.44 -9.72
CA THR A 125 -3.19 -13.39 -9.80
C THR A 125 -2.62 -12.29 -8.92
N THR A 126 -3.13 -11.07 -9.02
CA THR A 126 -2.59 -9.93 -8.28
C THR A 126 -2.86 -10.03 -6.78
N LEU A 127 -4.04 -10.54 -6.36
CA LEU A 127 -4.36 -10.86 -4.96
C LEU A 127 -3.42 -11.96 -4.42
N GLY A 128 -3.19 -13.02 -5.21
CA GLY A 128 -2.26 -14.09 -4.83
C GLY A 128 -0.84 -13.57 -4.62
N LEU A 129 -0.33 -12.73 -5.53
CA LEU A 129 0.98 -12.08 -5.41
C LEU A 129 1.06 -11.18 -4.16
N TYR A 130 0.00 -10.43 -3.87
CA TYR A 130 -0.09 -9.61 -2.65
C TYR A 130 -0.01 -10.47 -1.39
N VAL A 131 -0.83 -11.51 -1.28
CA VAL A 131 -0.83 -12.43 -0.12
C VAL A 131 0.54 -13.09 0.05
N PHE A 132 1.14 -13.55 -1.06
CA PHE A 132 2.48 -14.14 -1.06
C PHE A 132 3.54 -13.13 -0.57
N SER A 133 3.47 -11.88 -1.02
CA SER A 133 4.38 -10.82 -0.58
C SER A 133 4.27 -10.52 0.92
N ILE A 134 3.04 -10.43 1.46
CA ILE A 134 2.84 -10.26 2.90
C ILE A 134 3.38 -11.46 3.68
N ARG A 135 3.10 -12.68 3.20
CA ARG A 135 3.65 -13.89 3.81
C ARG A 135 5.18 -13.86 3.83
N ALA A 136 5.81 -13.49 2.72
CA ALA A 136 7.27 -13.37 2.64
C ALA A 136 7.84 -12.32 3.62
N ILE A 137 7.11 -11.23 3.87
CA ILE A 137 7.48 -10.25 4.90
C ILE A 137 7.41 -10.89 6.30
N LEU A 138 6.32 -11.60 6.61
CA LEU A 138 6.08 -12.17 7.94
C LEU A 138 7.00 -13.35 8.27
N GLU A 139 7.38 -14.16 7.29
CA GLU A 139 8.17 -15.39 7.47
C GLU A 139 9.69 -15.21 7.23
N ASN A 140 10.15 -13.99 6.90
CA ASN A 140 11.57 -13.78 6.59
C ASN A 140 12.46 -14.00 7.83
N PRO A 141 13.36 -15.01 7.82
CA PRO A 141 14.19 -15.36 8.95
C PRO A 141 15.25 -14.30 9.29
N SER A 142 15.52 -13.36 8.40
CA SER A 142 16.50 -12.29 8.61
C SER A 142 16.02 -11.22 9.62
N TRP A 143 14.79 -11.31 10.10
CA TRP A 143 14.28 -10.35 11.08
C TRP A 143 14.62 -10.80 12.50
N PRO A 144 15.30 -9.94 13.33
CA PRO A 144 15.58 -10.24 14.74
C PRO A 144 14.26 -10.51 15.49
N GLY A 145 14.15 -11.66 16.13
CA GLY A 145 12.99 -12.04 16.93
C GLY A 145 12.13 -13.20 16.38
N LEU A 146 12.34 -13.60 15.11
CA LEU A 146 11.71 -14.78 14.52
C LEU A 146 12.70 -15.97 14.39
N SER A 147 13.95 -15.81 14.80
CA SER A 147 14.90 -16.91 14.88
C SER A 147 14.37 -17.99 15.83
N ARG A 148 14.22 -19.21 15.36
CA ARG A 148 13.96 -20.38 16.20
C ARG A 148 14.93 -20.36 17.36
N PRO A 149 14.53 -20.63 18.62
CA PRO A 149 15.48 -20.85 19.68
C PRO A 149 16.36 -22.05 19.27
N SER A 150 17.63 -21.76 19.00
CA SER A 150 18.66 -22.80 18.90
C SER A 150 18.67 -23.50 20.22
N THR A 151 18.48 -24.83 20.20
CA THR A 151 18.76 -25.86 21.20
C THR A 151 18.87 -25.41 22.67
N PRO A 152 18.14 -26.05 23.56
CA PRO A 152 18.25 -25.75 24.98
C PRO A 152 19.67 -26.02 25.47
N PHE A 153 20.30 -24.97 25.99
CA PHE A 153 21.48 -25.08 26.83
C PHE A 153 21.08 -25.95 28.02
N ILE A 154 21.64 -27.13 28.12
CA ILE A 154 21.50 -28.01 29.27
C ILE A 154 22.40 -27.43 30.36
N PRO A 155 21.87 -26.90 31.48
CA PRO A 155 22.69 -26.63 32.63
C PRO A 155 22.93 -27.97 33.35
N GLU A 156 24.18 -28.21 33.70
CA GLU A 156 24.61 -29.29 34.55
C GLU A 156 23.75 -29.36 35.83
N ARG A 157 23.43 -30.60 36.15
CA ARG A 157 22.69 -31.08 37.30
C ARG A 157 23.35 -30.63 38.61
N GLN A 158 22.67 -29.83 39.40
CA GLN A 158 22.87 -29.81 40.84
C GLN A 158 21.67 -30.48 41.51
N GLU A 159 21.97 -31.55 42.23
CA GLU A 159 21.05 -32.33 43.03
C GLU A 159 20.57 -31.55 44.25
N GLY A 160 19.28 -31.70 44.57
CA GLY A 160 18.82 -31.62 45.92
C GLY A 160 17.56 -30.75 46.14
N VAL A 161 16.57 -31.43 46.66
CA VAL A 161 15.47 -31.02 47.52
C VAL A 161 14.08 -30.86 46.91
N ASP A 162 13.19 -31.78 47.32
CA ASP A 162 11.77 -31.85 47.12
C ASP A 162 11.02 -30.58 47.50
N ALA A 163 10.11 -30.13 46.64
CA ALA A 163 8.89 -29.47 47.04
C ALA A 163 7.82 -29.65 45.95
N ARG A 164 6.84 -30.47 46.23
CA ARG A 164 5.55 -30.53 45.52
C ARG A 164 4.81 -29.18 45.70
N HIS A 165 4.54 -28.50 44.60
CA HIS A 165 3.44 -27.58 44.52
C HIS A 165 2.89 -27.56 43.07
N GLU A 166 1.59 -27.61 43.01
CA GLU A 166 0.73 -27.69 41.85
C GLU A 166 1.09 -26.62 40.81
N ALA A 167 1.48 -27.08 39.62
CA ALA A 167 1.67 -26.19 38.46
C ALA A 167 0.33 -25.99 37.77
N GLY A 168 -0.27 -24.83 37.98
CA GLY A 168 -1.30 -24.33 37.07
C GLY A 168 -0.78 -24.23 35.64
N HIS A 169 -1.53 -24.81 34.74
CA HIS A 169 -1.32 -24.72 33.29
C HIS A 169 -1.36 -23.26 32.84
N ASP A 170 -0.21 -22.65 32.68
CA ASP A 170 -0.05 -21.46 31.88
C ASP A 170 0.95 -21.78 30.76
N GLY A 171 0.45 -22.55 29.78
CA GLY A 171 1.17 -22.87 28.57
C GLY A 171 1.38 -21.61 27.73
N ARG A 172 2.53 -20.95 27.90
CA ARG A 172 3.01 -19.95 26.95
C ARG A 172 3.30 -20.67 25.64
N GLU A 173 2.25 -20.84 24.82
CA GLU A 173 2.39 -21.19 23.41
C GLU A 173 3.12 -20.05 22.68
N HIS A 174 4.43 -20.18 22.54
CA HIS A 174 5.20 -19.47 21.55
C HIS A 174 4.99 -20.17 20.19
N GLY A 175 3.74 -20.16 19.69
CA GLY A 175 3.36 -20.62 18.37
C GLY A 175 3.56 -19.50 17.35
N ALA A 176 4.78 -19.36 16.84
CA ALA A 176 5.04 -18.51 15.69
C ALA A 176 4.23 -19.00 14.48
N VAL A 177 3.42 -18.14 13.89
CA VAL A 177 2.87 -18.17 12.51
C VAL A 177 2.02 -19.41 12.10
N ASN A 178 1.77 -20.37 12.96
CA ASN A 178 0.83 -21.48 12.66
C ASN A 178 -0.63 -21.05 12.77
N ASP A 179 -0.88 -19.82 13.21
CA ASP A 179 -2.22 -19.27 13.31
C ASP A 179 -2.60 -18.56 12.02
N LYS A 180 -3.56 -19.10 11.28
CA LYS A 180 -4.10 -18.50 10.05
C LYS A 180 -4.74 -17.12 10.25
N LEU A 181 -4.62 -16.54 11.44
CA LEU A 181 -5.17 -15.24 11.79
C LEU A 181 -4.57 -14.12 10.95
N TRP A 182 -3.26 -14.20 10.64
CA TRP A 182 -2.63 -13.21 9.74
C TRP A 182 -3.31 -13.13 8.38
N LEU A 183 -3.69 -14.29 7.81
CA LEU A 183 -4.36 -14.34 6.51
C LEU A 183 -5.74 -13.67 6.57
N LEU A 184 -6.47 -13.88 7.67
CA LEU A 184 -7.75 -13.20 7.91
C LEU A 184 -7.55 -11.66 7.89
N PHE A 185 -6.52 -11.13 8.58
CA PHE A 185 -6.24 -9.68 8.59
C PHE A 185 -5.83 -9.14 7.24
N VAL A 186 -5.05 -9.90 6.49
CA VAL A 186 -4.59 -9.54 5.15
C VAL A 186 -5.76 -9.49 4.18
N LEU A 187 -6.68 -10.46 4.24
CA LEU A 187 -7.86 -10.50 3.38
C LEU A 187 -8.98 -9.56 3.83
N ALA A 188 -9.14 -9.32 5.14
CA ALA A 188 -10.13 -8.39 5.67
C ALA A 188 -9.66 -6.93 5.66
N PHE A 189 -8.44 -6.64 5.21
CA PHE A 189 -7.94 -5.27 5.11
C PHE A 189 -8.83 -4.45 4.18
N PRO A 190 -9.38 -3.30 4.63
CA PRO A 190 -10.39 -2.59 3.85
C PRO A 190 -9.95 -2.16 2.44
N ALA A 191 -8.66 -1.85 2.23
CA ALA A 191 -8.16 -1.53 0.90
C ALA A 191 -8.24 -2.72 -0.08
N VAL A 192 -8.31 -3.96 0.41
CA VAL A 192 -8.53 -5.16 -0.42
C VAL A 192 -9.86 -5.04 -1.15
N PHE A 193 -10.89 -4.58 -0.46
CA PHE A 193 -12.23 -4.46 -1.05
C PHE A 193 -12.36 -3.32 -2.03
N ILE A 194 -11.68 -2.21 -1.76
CA ILE A 194 -11.59 -1.10 -2.72
C ILE A 194 -10.95 -1.63 -4.01
N ASN A 195 -9.86 -2.38 -3.89
CA ASN A 195 -9.20 -2.96 -5.06
C ASN A 195 -9.99 -4.08 -5.74
N LEU A 196 -10.72 -4.92 -4.99
CA LEU A 196 -11.61 -5.93 -5.56
C LEU A 196 -12.78 -5.29 -6.31
N GLY A 197 -13.43 -4.28 -5.72
CA GLY A 197 -14.56 -3.61 -6.35
C GLY A 197 -14.21 -2.83 -7.60
N GLN A 198 -13.04 -2.19 -7.62
CA GLN A 198 -12.53 -1.43 -8.77
C GLN A 198 -11.68 -2.27 -9.72
N ALA A 199 -11.27 -3.47 -9.31
CA ALA A 199 -10.28 -4.31 -9.96
C ALA A 199 -9.00 -3.56 -10.34
N HIS A 200 -8.59 -2.67 -9.42
CA HIS A 200 -7.43 -1.80 -9.60
C HIS A 200 -6.11 -2.55 -9.35
N ASN A 201 -5.00 -1.94 -9.72
CA ASN A 201 -3.66 -2.54 -9.62
C ASN A 201 -2.96 -2.35 -8.25
N GLY A 202 -3.69 -2.00 -7.19
CA GLY A 202 -3.14 -1.82 -5.86
C GLY A 202 -2.51 -3.10 -5.29
N PHE A 203 -3.08 -4.27 -5.57
CA PHE A 203 -2.48 -5.56 -5.20
C PHE A 203 -1.11 -5.76 -5.84
N LEU A 204 -1.00 -5.51 -7.15
CA LEU A 204 0.26 -5.61 -7.87
C LEU A 204 1.30 -4.63 -7.32
N THR A 205 0.89 -3.39 -7.04
CA THR A 205 1.77 -2.36 -6.45
C THR A 205 2.30 -2.80 -5.08
N ALA A 206 1.42 -3.27 -4.19
CA ALA A 206 1.79 -3.74 -2.85
C ALA A 206 2.67 -4.98 -2.92
N ALA A 207 2.39 -5.91 -3.84
CA ALA A 207 3.19 -7.11 -4.05
C ALA A 207 4.60 -6.79 -4.53
N LEU A 208 4.75 -5.98 -5.57
CA LEU A 208 6.05 -5.61 -6.14
C LEU A 208 6.90 -4.85 -5.12
N PHE A 209 6.31 -3.85 -4.45
CA PHE A 209 7.06 -3.05 -3.49
C PHE A 209 7.40 -3.85 -2.23
N GLY A 210 6.45 -4.61 -1.67
CA GLY A 210 6.69 -5.48 -0.52
C GLY A 210 7.76 -6.53 -0.80
N ALA A 211 7.67 -7.24 -1.93
CA ALA A 211 8.66 -8.24 -2.33
C ALA A 211 10.04 -7.61 -2.61
N ALA A 212 10.07 -6.43 -3.23
CA ALA A 212 11.33 -5.71 -3.44
C ALA A 212 12.03 -5.39 -2.12
N LEU A 213 11.28 -4.94 -1.10
CA LEU A 213 11.85 -4.66 0.23
C LEU A 213 12.33 -5.93 0.94
N VAL A 214 11.62 -7.06 0.81
CA VAL A 214 12.09 -8.35 1.34
C VAL A 214 13.44 -8.75 0.72
N MET A 215 13.59 -8.55 -0.59
CA MET A 215 14.77 -8.98 -1.34
C MET A 215 15.93 -7.98 -1.32
N LEU A 216 15.69 -6.75 -0.86
CA LEU A 216 16.64 -5.62 -1.02
C LEU A 216 17.99 -5.85 -0.36
N VAL A 217 18.06 -6.66 0.71
CA VAL A 217 19.30 -6.94 1.45
C VAL A 217 20.05 -8.10 0.80
N GLU A 218 19.36 -9.23 0.57
CA GLU A 218 20.00 -10.48 0.14
C GLU A 218 20.11 -10.61 -1.38
N ARG A 219 19.13 -10.07 -2.12
CA ARG A 219 19.02 -10.18 -3.59
C ARG A 219 18.80 -8.81 -4.25
N PRO A 220 19.75 -7.86 -4.12
CA PRO A 220 19.58 -6.48 -4.54
C PRO A 220 19.27 -6.31 -6.03
N ILE A 221 19.77 -7.18 -6.90
CA ILE A 221 19.47 -7.14 -8.33
C ILE A 221 18.00 -7.45 -8.57
N LEU A 222 17.47 -8.52 -7.96
CA LEU A 222 16.07 -8.88 -8.11
C LEU A 222 15.13 -7.84 -7.48
N ALA A 223 15.53 -7.27 -6.33
CA ALA A 223 14.83 -6.14 -5.73
C ALA A 223 14.77 -4.95 -6.70
N GLY A 224 15.88 -4.64 -7.38
CA GLY A 224 15.94 -3.60 -8.39
C GLY A 224 15.02 -3.88 -9.60
N VAL A 225 14.96 -5.11 -10.08
CA VAL A 225 14.00 -5.50 -11.14
C VAL A 225 12.55 -5.24 -10.70
N LEU A 226 12.16 -5.67 -9.49
CA LEU A 226 10.82 -5.44 -8.96
C LEU A 226 10.51 -3.94 -8.78
N ILE A 227 11.48 -3.14 -8.35
CA ILE A 227 11.38 -1.68 -8.27
C ILE A 227 11.21 -1.08 -9.67
N GLY A 228 11.99 -1.53 -10.65
CA GLY A 228 11.86 -1.07 -12.04
C GLY A 228 10.46 -1.37 -12.61
N CYS A 229 9.90 -2.53 -12.31
CA CYS A 229 8.54 -2.89 -12.69
C CYS A 229 7.46 -1.95 -12.12
N LEU A 230 7.73 -1.22 -11.02
CA LEU A 230 6.82 -0.21 -10.49
C LEU A 230 6.72 1.05 -11.36
N ALA A 231 7.51 1.17 -12.44
CA ALA A 231 7.50 2.33 -13.34
C ALA A 231 6.14 2.60 -14.01
N TYR A 232 5.20 1.64 -13.99
CA TYR A 232 3.83 1.88 -14.43
C TYR A 232 3.04 2.84 -13.50
N LYS A 233 3.56 3.08 -12.28
CA LYS A 233 3.09 4.10 -11.34
C LYS A 233 4.24 5.03 -10.94
N PRO A 234 4.68 5.93 -11.82
CA PRO A 234 5.89 6.73 -11.63
C PRO A 234 5.83 7.63 -10.39
N GLN A 235 4.63 8.00 -9.94
CA GLN A 235 4.42 8.79 -8.72
C GLN A 235 4.99 8.11 -7.46
N PHE A 236 5.11 6.79 -7.42
CA PHE A 236 5.70 6.05 -6.30
C PHE A 236 7.22 5.90 -6.44
N GLY A 237 7.77 6.18 -7.63
CA GLY A 237 9.19 6.13 -7.90
C GLY A 237 10.01 7.30 -7.31
N LEU A 238 9.38 8.32 -6.69
CA LEU A 238 10.08 9.55 -6.27
C LEU A 238 11.10 9.29 -5.14
N LEU A 239 10.69 8.57 -4.09
CA LEU A 239 11.53 8.39 -2.90
C LEU A 239 12.42 7.15 -2.95
N ILE A 240 12.10 6.15 -3.78
CA ILE A 240 12.87 4.90 -3.86
C ILE A 240 14.30 5.16 -4.36
N PRO A 241 14.54 5.84 -5.51
CA PRO A 241 15.88 6.16 -5.96
C PRO A 241 16.68 6.98 -4.94
N LEU A 242 16.02 7.96 -4.31
CA LEU A 242 16.65 8.80 -3.29
C LEU A 242 17.19 7.95 -2.12
N VAL A 243 16.39 7.03 -1.61
CA VAL A 243 16.79 6.13 -0.51
C VAL A 243 17.90 5.17 -0.95
N LEU A 244 17.83 4.61 -2.15
CA LEU A 244 18.86 3.71 -2.68
C LEU A 244 20.21 4.43 -2.83
N ILE A 245 20.21 5.65 -3.36
CA ILE A 245 21.40 6.51 -3.50
C ILE A 245 21.93 6.88 -2.11
N ALA A 246 21.08 7.39 -1.22
CA ALA A 246 21.47 7.84 0.11
C ALA A 246 22.10 6.73 0.98
N THR A 247 21.81 5.46 0.65
CA THR A 247 22.33 4.28 1.37
C THR A 247 23.40 3.51 0.59
N GLY A 248 23.82 3.99 -0.59
CA GLY A 248 24.83 3.32 -1.41
C GLY A 248 24.39 1.98 -2.00
N ARG A 249 23.08 1.75 -2.17
CA ARG A 249 22.54 0.49 -2.71
C ARG A 249 22.57 0.47 -4.24
N TRP A 250 23.77 0.69 -4.79
CA TRP A 250 23.99 0.89 -6.23
C TRP A 250 23.55 -0.29 -7.10
N ARG A 251 23.67 -1.54 -6.59
CA ARG A 251 23.24 -2.75 -7.34
C ARG A 251 21.72 -2.72 -7.59
N ALA A 252 20.93 -2.38 -6.57
CA ALA A 252 19.48 -2.29 -6.70
C ALA A 252 19.08 -1.08 -7.58
N PHE A 253 19.76 0.07 -7.39
CA PHE A 253 19.51 1.26 -8.19
C PHE A 253 19.81 1.01 -9.68
N ALA A 254 20.99 0.48 -10.01
CA ALA A 254 21.36 0.19 -11.39
C ALA A 254 20.42 -0.84 -12.05
N SER A 255 20.08 -1.91 -11.31
CA SER A 255 19.14 -2.92 -11.80
C SER A 255 17.76 -2.33 -12.06
N ALA A 256 17.25 -1.45 -11.18
CA ALA A 256 15.98 -0.75 -11.41
C ALA A 256 16.05 0.14 -12.66
N ALA A 257 17.12 0.92 -12.82
CA ALA A 257 17.32 1.77 -13.98
C ALA A 257 17.42 0.95 -15.30
N ILE A 258 18.17 -0.15 -15.28
CA ILE A 258 18.27 -1.08 -16.42
C ILE A 258 16.91 -1.68 -16.76
N THR A 259 16.13 -2.08 -15.76
CA THR A 259 14.78 -2.63 -15.96
C THR A 259 13.85 -1.60 -16.62
N VAL A 260 13.84 -0.36 -16.12
CA VAL A 260 13.05 0.72 -16.73
C VAL A 260 13.52 0.99 -18.16
N ALA A 261 14.83 1.06 -18.42
CA ALA A 261 15.37 1.25 -19.77
C ALA A 261 14.98 0.09 -20.69
N ALA A 262 15.10 -1.16 -20.25
CA ALA A 262 14.71 -2.32 -21.02
C ALA A 262 13.20 -2.34 -21.36
N MET A 263 12.34 -1.99 -20.39
CA MET A 263 10.90 -1.84 -20.60
C MET A 263 10.59 -0.70 -21.58
N THR A 264 11.30 0.44 -21.48
CA THR A 264 11.16 1.56 -22.42
C THR A 264 11.50 1.12 -23.85
N LEU A 265 12.64 0.45 -24.04
CA LEU A 265 13.05 -0.07 -25.33
C LEU A 265 12.07 -1.10 -25.88
N ALA A 266 11.62 -2.05 -25.04
CA ALA A 266 10.66 -3.08 -25.45
C ALA A 266 9.33 -2.47 -25.92
N VAL A 267 8.80 -1.50 -25.16
CA VAL A 267 7.57 -0.78 -25.50
C VAL A 267 7.74 0.05 -26.78
N THR A 268 8.87 0.75 -26.91
CA THR A 268 9.15 1.55 -28.13
C THR A 268 9.27 0.65 -29.36
N PHE A 269 9.90 -0.50 -29.21
CA PHE A 269 10.02 -1.48 -30.31
C PHE A 269 8.66 -2.10 -30.68
N ALA A 270 7.83 -2.44 -29.66
CA ALA A 270 6.54 -3.09 -29.89
C ALA A 270 5.45 -2.13 -30.40
N PHE A 271 5.42 -0.89 -29.91
CA PHE A 271 4.30 0.05 -30.11
C PHE A 271 4.70 1.34 -30.85
N GLY A 272 5.97 1.52 -31.17
CA GLY A 272 6.48 2.72 -31.80
C GLY A 272 6.78 3.87 -30.85
N ILE A 273 7.49 4.89 -31.35
CA ILE A 273 7.88 6.07 -30.56
C ILE A 273 6.68 6.98 -30.26
N ASP A 274 5.66 6.98 -31.11
CA ASP A 274 4.50 7.87 -31.03
C ASP A 274 3.65 7.63 -29.77
N VAL A 275 3.72 6.41 -29.20
CA VAL A 275 3.02 6.10 -27.95
C VAL A 275 3.53 6.95 -26.78
N TRP A 276 4.80 7.33 -26.79
CA TRP A 276 5.38 8.20 -25.75
C TRP A 276 4.94 9.64 -25.91
N SER A 277 4.88 10.16 -27.15
CA SER A 277 4.38 11.50 -27.42
C SER A 277 2.91 11.63 -27.00
N ALA A 278 2.08 10.63 -27.28
CA ALA A 278 0.69 10.56 -26.85
C ALA A 278 0.56 10.51 -25.33
N PHE A 279 1.38 9.69 -24.65
CA PHE A 279 1.42 9.63 -23.19
C PHE A 279 1.77 10.98 -22.54
N PHE A 280 2.81 11.66 -23.03
CA PHE A 280 3.19 12.96 -22.47
C PHE A 280 2.14 14.05 -22.74
N ALA A 281 1.45 14.01 -23.87
CA ALA A 281 0.35 14.91 -24.16
C ALA A 281 -0.82 14.70 -23.18
N THR A 282 -1.17 13.44 -22.89
CA THR A 282 -2.24 13.09 -21.92
C THR A 282 -1.85 13.44 -20.48
N GLY A 283 -0.58 13.44 -20.15
CA GLY A 283 -0.09 13.85 -18.82
C GLY A 283 -0.55 15.26 -18.41
N LYS A 284 -0.68 16.17 -19.37
CA LYS A 284 -1.24 17.50 -19.13
C LYS A 284 -2.73 17.43 -18.74
N PHE A 285 -3.51 16.60 -19.44
CA PHE A 285 -4.92 16.38 -19.12
C PHE A 285 -5.07 15.78 -17.71
N THR A 286 -4.32 14.74 -17.38
CA THR A 286 -4.34 14.12 -16.05
C THR A 286 -4.03 15.14 -14.95
N ARG A 287 -2.98 15.95 -15.14
CA ARG A 287 -2.63 16.99 -14.17
C ARG A 287 -3.73 18.02 -14.02
N THR A 288 -4.20 18.59 -15.12
CA THR A 288 -5.17 19.71 -15.09
C THR A 288 -6.55 19.25 -14.68
N VAL A 289 -7.10 18.23 -15.36
CA VAL A 289 -8.51 17.83 -15.15
C VAL A 289 -8.65 16.98 -13.90
N VAL A 290 -7.80 15.96 -13.72
CA VAL A 290 -7.96 15.00 -12.63
C VAL A 290 -7.49 15.59 -11.29
N LEU A 291 -6.29 16.17 -11.25
CA LEU A 291 -5.69 16.63 -10.00
C LEU A 291 -6.09 18.09 -9.67
N GLU A 292 -5.79 19.04 -10.56
CA GLU A 292 -5.96 20.47 -10.27
C GLU A 292 -7.43 20.91 -10.22
N GLN A 293 -8.28 20.37 -11.10
CA GLN A 293 -9.72 20.64 -11.13
C GLN A 293 -10.55 19.64 -10.30
N GLY A 294 -9.92 18.51 -9.87
CA GLY A 294 -10.62 17.51 -9.07
C GLY A 294 -11.66 16.71 -9.86
N GLY A 295 -11.42 16.42 -11.13
CA GLY A 295 -12.35 15.71 -12.00
C GLY A 295 -12.75 14.31 -11.48
N THR A 296 -11.91 13.63 -10.72
CA THR A 296 -12.24 12.38 -10.02
C THR A 296 -12.86 12.59 -8.64
N GLY A 297 -12.91 13.84 -8.15
CA GLY A 297 -13.29 14.20 -6.79
C GLY A 297 -12.10 14.17 -5.82
N TRP A 298 -11.73 15.32 -5.25
CA TRP A 298 -10.60 15.42 -4.31
C TRP A 298 -10.76 14.54 -3.08
N HIS A 299 -11.98 14.23 -2.66
CA HIS A 299 -12.26 13.31 -1.54
C HIS A 299 -11.72 11.89 -1.74
N LYS A 300 -11.48 11.47 -3.00
CA LYS A 300 -10.87 10.18 -3.33
C LYS A 300 -9.34 10.24 -3.26
N ILE A 301 -8.75 11.42 -3.36
CA ILE A 301 -7.31 11.64 -3.39
C ILE A 301 -6.81 11.86 -1.96
N GLN A 302 -5.97 10.96 -1.48
CA GLN A 302 -5.42 10.94 -0.12
C GLN A 302 -4.05 11.62 -0.09
N SER A 303 -4.03 12.94 -0.28
CA SER A 303 -2.81 13.77 -0.31
C SER A 303 -3.00 15.10 0.39
N VAL A 304 -1.89 15.77 0.73
CA VAL A 304 -1.92 17.14 1.28
C VAL A 304 -2.41 18.12 0.22
N PHE A 305 -2.09 17.88 -1.05
CA PHE A 305 -2.59 18.67 -2.17
C PHE A 305 -4.13 18.69 -2.18
N SER A 306 -4.77 17.52 -2.17
CA SER A 306 -6.23 17.41 -2.19
C SER A 306 -6.86 18.01 -0.94
N TRP A 307 -6.21 17.89 0.21
CA TRP A 307 -6.67 18.47 1.47
C TRP A 307 -6.79 20.01 1.37
N VAL A 308 -5.72 20.66 0.90
CA VAL A 308 -5.73 22.10 0.66
C VAL A 308 -6.79 22.51 -0.36
N ARG A 309 -6.95 21.73 -1.44
CA ARG A 309 -7.97 21.98 -2.46
C ARG A 309 -9.40 21.85 -1.92
N MET A 310 -9.68 20.85 -1.09
CA MET A 310 -10.99 20.69 -0.42
C MET A 310 -11.32 21.86 0.51
N TRP A 311 -10.33 22.49 1.11
CA TRP A 311 -10.53 23.68 1.95
C TRP A 311 -10.60 24.98 1.15
N GLY A 312 -10.66 24.91 -0.18
CA GLY A 312 -10.75 26.08 -1.07
C GLY A 312 -9.41 26.75 -1.36
N GLY A 313 -8.30 26.16 -0.92
CA GLY A 313 -6.97 26.69 -1.22
C GLY A 313 -6.65 26.68 -2.71
N GLY A 314 -5.91 27.68 -3.20
CA GLY A 314 -5.48 27.78 -4.60
C GLY A 314 -4.49 26.68 -4.99
N ILE A 315 -4.36 26.44 -6.31
CA ILE A 315 -3.48 25.41 -6.88
C ILE A 315 -2.02 25.62 -6.41
N ALA A 316 -1.53 26.86 -6.45
CA ALA A 316 -0.15 27.19 -6.02
C ALA A 316 0.10 26.83 -4.54
N LEU A 317 -0.85 27.18 -3.65
CA LEU A 317 -0.79 26.81 -2.23
C LEU A 317 -0.80 25.30 -2.03
N ALA A 318 -1.64 24.59 -2.77
CA ALA A 318 -1.76 23.13 -2.68
C ALA A 318 -0.45 22.44 -3.10
N TYR A 319 0.18 22.89 -4.19
CA TYR A 319 1.51 22.38 -4.59
C TYR A 319 2.60 22.76 -3.59
N ALA A 320 2.60 23.97 -3.05
CA ALA A 320 3.59 24.40 -2.05
C ALA A 320 3.48 23.56 -0.77
N ALA A 321 2.27 23.33 -0.25
CA ALA A 321 2.04 22.49 0.91
C ALA A 321 2.46 21.04 0.66
N GLN A 322 2.10 20.49 -0.50
CA GLN A 322 2.51 19.13 -0.89
C GLN A 322 4.04 19.02 -1.01
N ALA A 323 4.68 19.99 -1.65
CA ALA A 323 6.15 20.01 -1.79
C ALA A 323 6.84 20.06 -0.42
N ALA A 324 6.35 20.88 0.50
CA ALA A 324 6.88 20.98 1.86
C ALA A 324 6.82 19.63 2.59
N ILE A 325 5.69 18.92 2.52
CA ILE A 325 5.55 17.58 3.10
C ILE A 325 6.45 16.59 2.38
N THR A 326 6.50 16.61 1.06
CA THR A 326 7.36 15.71 0.27
C THR A 326 8.83 15.87 0.66
N LEU A 327 9.32 17.11 0.80
CA LEU A 327 10.70 17.38 1.21
C LEU A 327 10.97 16.97 2.66
N ALA A 328 10.03 17.22 3.57
CA ALA A 328 10.14 16.79 4.97
C ALA A 328 10.20 15.25 5.09
N VAL A 329 9.33 14.54 4.36
CA VAL A 329 9.32 13.09 4.29
C VAL A 329 10.60 12.56 3.66
N ALA A 330 11.08 13.15 2.57
CA ALA A 330 12.33 12.77 1.92
C ALA A 330 13.53 12.89 2.88
N ALA A 331 13.64 14.02 3.59
CA ALA A 331 14.69 14.22 4.59
C ALA A 331 14.60 13.21 5.74
N ALA A 332 13.39 12.99 6.27
CA ALA A 332 13.15 12.02 7.33
C ALA A 332 13.53 10.59 6.89
N LEU A 333 13.19 10.18 5.68
CA LEU A 333 13.54 8.87 5.13
C LEU A 333 15.04 8.74 4.86
N CYS A 334 15.70 9.76 4.35
CA CYS A 334 17.15 9.74 4.19
C CYS A 334 17.85 9.56 5.54
N TRP A 335 17.40 10.26 6.59
CA TRP A 335 17.90 10.08 7.94
C TRP A 335 17.61 8.65 8.45
N LEU A 336 16.36 8.19 8.35
CA LEU A 336 15.92 6.88 8.82
C LEU A 336 16.73 5.75 8.17
N TRP A 337 16.90 5.79 6.86
CA TRP A 337 17.61 4.74 6.12
C TRP A 337 19.12 4.73 6.36
N ARG A 338 19.71 5.87 6.72
CA ARG A 338 21.14 5.98 7.12
C ARG A 338 21.36 5.69 8.61
N SER A 339 20.31 5.73 9.42
CA SER A 339 20.38 5.46 10.86
C SER A 339 20.64 3.98 11.17
N ARG A 340 20.84 3.66 12.45
CA ARG A 340 20.95 2.29 12.97
C ARG A 340 19.59 1.67 13.29
N ALA A 341 18.49 2.32 12.99
CA ALA A 341 17.15 1.79 13.21
C ALA A 341 16.94 0.46 12.48
N SER A 342 16.00 -0.33 12.99
CA SER A 342 15.68 -1.64 12.44
C SER A 342 15.24 -1.57 10.99
N TYR A 343 15.51 -2.63 10.24
CA TYR A 343 15.09 -2.69 8.83
C TYR A 343 13.57 -2.65 8.66
N PRO A 344 12.75 -3.33 9.50
CA PRO A 344 11.29 -3.19 9.42
C PRO A 344 10.79 -1.75 9.54
N LEU A 345 11.37 -0.93 10.43
CA LEU A 345 11.03 0.48 10.53
C LEU A 345 11.41 1.25 9.25
N LYS A 346 12.57 0.97 8.66
CA LYS A 346 13.00 1.57 7.39
C LYS A 346 12.05 1.24 6.25
N ALA A 347 11.66 -0.02 6.14
CA ALA A 347 10.74 -0.51 5.12
C ALA A 347 9.34 0.10 5.28
N ALA A 348 8.78 0.08 6.50
CA ALA A 348 7.48 0.69 6.78
C ALA A 348 7.50 2.21 6.52
N GLY A 349 8.57 2.90 6.93
CA GLY A 349 8.75 4.33 6.68
C GLY A 349 8.76 4.67 5.20
N LEU A 350 9.44 3.86 4.37
CA LEU A 350 9.48 4.09 2.92
C LEU A 350 8.10 3.90 2.27
N LEU A 351 7.35 2.86 2.66
CA LEU A 351 6.00 2.59 2.15
C LEU A 351 5.02 3.73 2.50
N ILE A 352 4.99 4.15 3.77
CA ILE A 352 4.15 5.27 4.24
C ILE A 352 4.59 6.58 3.58
N GLY A 353 5.90 6.84 3.56
CA GLY A 353 6.44 8.05 2.97
C GLY A 353 6.17 8.17 1.48
N THR A 354 6.17 7.06 0.75
CA THR A 354 5.84 7.03 -0.68
C THR A 354 4.40 7.50 -0.93
N LEU A 355 3.44 7.10 -0.11
CA LEU A 355 2.06 7.57 -0.20
C LEU A 355 1.93 9.07 0.13
N LEU A 356 2.68 9.54 1.13
CA LEU A 356 2.66 10.95 1.56
C LEU A 356 3.35 11.88 0.56
N ALA A 357 4.33 11.40 -0.18
CA ALA A 357 5.17 12.23 -1.04
C ALA A 357 4.53 12.62 -2.37
N THR A 358 3.45 11.95 -2.77
CA THR A 358 2.78 12.22 -4.04
C THR A 358 1.50 13.04 -3.86
N PRO A 359 1.24 14.02 -4.74
CA PRO A 359 -0.05 14.70 -4.76
C PRO A 359 -1.19 13.82 -5.29
N TYR A 360 -0.85 12.75 -5.98
CA TYR A 360 -1.77 11.84 -6.66
C TYR A 360 -1.70 10.43 -6.07
N SER A 361 -2.32 10.26 -4.91
CA SER A 361 -2.53 8.97 -4.25
C SER A 361 -4.03 8.81 -4.01
N LEU A 362 -4.63 7.78 -4.59
CA LEU A 362 -6.05 7.51 -4.42
C LEU A 362 -6.28 6.49 -3.29
N ASP A 363 -7.54 6.33 -2.90
CA ASP A 363 -7.93 5.43 -1.82
C ASP A 363 -7.52 3.96 -2.04
N TYR A 364 -7.48 3.47 -3.27
CA TYR A 364 -7.00 2.12 -3.59
C TYR A 364 -5.47 1.98 -3.45
N ASP A 365 -4.70 3.07 -3.53
CA ASP A 365 -3.26 3.07 -3.31
C ASP A 365 -2.89 2.86 -1.85
N LEU A 366 -3.84 3.08 -0.92
CA LEU A 366 -3.69 2.73 0.49
C LEU A 366 -3.43 1.24 0.70
N MET A 367 -3.51 0.43 -0.35
CA MET A 367 -3.06 -0.96 -0.36
C MET A 367 -1.60 -1.11 0.07
N LEU A 368 -0.75 -0.09 -0.16
CA LEU A 368 0.64 -0.05 0.31
C LEU A 368 0.77 0.01 1.84
N LEU A 369 -0.30 0.35 2.56
CA LEU A 369 -0.29 0.28 4.03
C LEU A 369 -0.25 -1.16 4.55
N ALA A 370 -0.72 -2.16 3.79
CA ALA A 370 -0.68 -3.56 4.24
C ALA A 370 0.76 -4.07 4.47
N PRO A 371 1.71 -3.97 3.53
CA PRO A 371 3.11 -4.31 3.80
C PRO A 371 3.74 -3.39 4.88
N ALA A 372 3.35 -2.11 4.97
CA ALA A 372 3.85 -1.23 6.03
C ALA A 372 3.39 -1.72 7.43
N ILE A 373 2.11 -2.08 7.58
CA ILE A 373 1.55 -2.68 8.79
C ILE A 373 2.25 -3.99 9.14
N ALA A 374 2.53 -4.85 8.15
CA ALA A 374 3.25 -6.09 8.37
C ALA A 374 4.64 -5.84 8.96
N TYR A 375 5.41 -4.91 8.40
CA TYR A 375 6.72 -4.54 8.93
C TYR A 375 6.65 -3.92 10.33
N LEU A 376 5.70 -3.00 10.60
CA LEU A 376 5.49 -2.41 11.93
C LEU A 376 5.10 -3.47 12.96
N SER A 377 4.29 -4.45 12.56
CA SER A 377 3.86 -5.54 13.42
C SER A 377 5.01 -6.45 13.80
N ILE A 378 5.88 -6.82 12.83
CA ILE A 378 7.09 -7.61 13.10
C ILE A 378 7.98 -6.92 14.12
N ASP A 379 8.25 -5.63 13.91
CA ASP A 379 9.10 -4.86 14.83
C ASP A 379 8.47 -4.77 16.23
N GLY A 380 7.15 -4.52 16.27
CA GLY A 380 6.41 -4.44 17.53
C GLY A 380 6.32 -5.76 18.29
N PHE A 381 6.16 -6.90 17.59
CA PHE A 381 6.17 -8.22 18.24
C PHE A 381 7.55 -8.63 18.72
N ALA A 382 8.60 -8.28 17.96
CA ALA A 382 9.98 -8.63 18.32
C ALA A 382 10.52 -7.82 19.52
N ARG A 383 10.13 -6.55 19.65
CA ARG A 383 10.73 -5.60 20.60
C ARG A 383 9.75 -4.98 21.60
N GLY A 384 8.49 -5.38 21.51
CA GLY A 384 7.39 -4.74 22.26
C GLY A 384 6.86 -3.50 21.55
N PHE A 385 5.59 -3.21 21.80
CA PHE A 385 4.92 -1.98 21.31
C PHE A 385 5.07 -0.87 22.36
N GLY A 386 5.48 0.29 21.88
CA GLY A 386 5.47 1.51 22.69
C GLY A 386 4.07 2.11 22.89
N PRO A 387 3.95 3.17 23.69
CA PRO A 387 2.69 3.87 23.89
C PRO A 387 2.06 4.32 22.57
N TYR A 388 0.77 4.06 22.38
CA TYR A 388 -0.07 4.35 21.20
C TYR A 388 0.29 3.57 19.92
N GLU A 389 1.40 2.85 19.83
CA GLU A 389 1.84 2.20 18.58
C GLU A 389 0.82 1.16 18.09
N LYS A 390 0.24 0.33 18.98
CA LYS A 390 -0.83 -0.59 18.61
C LYS A 390 -2.05 0.13 18.04
N THR A 391 -2.44 1.23 18.67
CA THR A 391 -3.59 2.05 18.23
C THR A 391 -3.34 2.68 16.87
N ILE A 392 -2.11 3.13 16.61
CA ILE A 392 -1.75 3.70 15.29
C ILE A 392 -1.71 2.63 14.21
N VAL A 393 -1.18 1.45 14.48
CA VAL A 393 -1.22 0.30 13.54
C VAL A 393 -2.67 -0.07 13.22
N ALA A 394 -3.55 -0.09 14.22
CA ALA A 394 -4.99 -0.33 14.01
C ALA A 394 -5.65 0.81 13.20
N ALA A 395 -5.27 2.07 13.44
CA ALA A 395 -5.75 3.21 12.66
C ALA A 395 -5.32 3.11 11.19
N LEU A 396 -4.06 2.74 10.91
CA LEU A 396 -3.59 2.48 9.54
C LEU A 396 -4.37 1.35 8.87
N TRP A 397 -4.75 0.31 9.65
CA TRP A 397 -5.50 -0.82 9.11
C TRP A 397 -6.94 -0.45 8.76
N ILE A 398 -7.61 0.36 9.58
CA ILE A 398 -9.03 0.70 9.38
C ILE A 398 -9.26 1.92 8.48
N VAL A 399 -8.29 2.84 8.37
CA VAL A 399 -8.49 4.12 7.68
C VAL A 399 -8.93 3.97 6.21
N PRO A 400 -8.53 2.96 5.42
CA PRO A 400 -9.04 2.82 4.05
C PRO A 400 -10.55 2.63 3.97
N LEU A 401 -11.19 2.06 5.01
CA LEU A 401 -12.64 1.88 5.06
C LEU A 401 -13.41 3.21 4.95
N ILE A 402 -12.87 4.25 5.55
CA ILE A 402 -13.51 5.56 5.67
C ILE A 402 -12.82 6.65 4.84
N ALA A 403 -11.75 6.30 4.13
CA ALA A 403 -10.91 7.25 3.41
C ALA A 403 -11.64 8.01 2.30
N ARG A 404 -12.73 7.46 1.76
CA ARG A 404 -13.54 8.12 0.72
C ARG A 404 -14.76 8.85 1.28
N SER A 405 -15.44 8.27 2.27
CA SER A 405 -16.70 8.79 2.79
C SER A 405 -16.53 9.97 3.76
N VAL A 406 -15.55 9.88 4.66
CA VAL A 406 -15.33 10.93 5.66
C VAL A 406 -14.91 12.27 5.03
N PRO A 407 -14.00 12.33 4.04
CA PRO A 407 -13.67 13.60 3.40
C PRO A 407 -14.83 14.29 2.70
N GLN A 408 -15.85 13.56 2.26
CA GLN A 408 -17.07 14.15 1.69
C GLN A 408 -17.83 15.00 2.70
N ALA A 409 -17.82 14.59 3.98
CA ALA A 409 -18.54 15.29 5.04
C ALA A 409 -17.67 16.29 5.81
N THR A 410 -16.38 15.97 5.99
CA THR A 410 -15.48 16.73 6.87
C THR A 410 -14.43 17.55 6.15
N LEU A 411 -14.24 17.35 4.84
CA LEU A 411 -13.18 17.92 4.01
C LEU A 411 -11.76 17.58 4.53
N ILE A 412 -11.62 16.46 5.27
CA ILE A 412 -10.34 15.98 5.81
C ILE A 412 -10.04 14.60 5.24
N PRO A 413 -8.99 14.42 4.43
CA PRO A 413 -8.57 13.11 3.93
C PRO A 413 -7.86 12.33 5.06
N LEU A 414 -8.62 11.57 5.85
CA LEU A 414 -8.17 10.97 7.11
C LEU A 414 -6.93 10.07 6.97
N ALA A 415 -6.67 9.50 5.80
CA ALA A 415 -5.46 8.72 5.61
C ALA A 415 -4.20 9.58 5.74
N VAL A 416 -4.24 10.86 5.35
CA VAL A 416 -3.09 11.78 5.43
C VAL A 416 -2.65 12.00 6.88
N PRO A 417 -3.49 12.54 7.80
CA PRO A 417 -3.08 12.72 9.19
C PRO A 417 -2.75 11.38 9.89
N THR A 418 -3.42 10.28 9.55
CA THR A 418 -3.10 8.96 10.11
C THR A 418 -1.70 8.51 9.69
N MET A 419 -1.34 8.64 8.42
CA MET A 419 0.00 8.32 7.91
C MET A 419 1.08 9.25 8.48
N LEU A 420 0.80 10.54 8.63
CA LEU A 420 1.72 11.49 9.25
C LEU A 420 1.99 11.13 10.71
N LEU A 421 0.94 10.82 11.48
CA LEU A 421 1.08 10.35 12.86
C LEU A 421 1.89 9.06 12.92
N ALA A 422 1.58 8.08 12.06
CA ALA A 422 2.31 6.83 12.00
C ALA A 422 3.81 7.04 11.70
N LEU A 423 4.13 7.94 10.76
CA LEU A 423 5.51 8.29 10.44
C LEU A 423 6.21 8.95 11.64
N VAL A 424 5.54 9.87 12.35
CA VAL A 424 6.09 10.52 13.56
C VAL A 424 6.41 9.48 14.64
N PHE A 425 5.50 8.54 14.92
CA PHE A 425 5.73 7.48 15.91
C PHE A 425 6.85 6.53 15.49
N LEU A 426 6.90 6.17 14.22
CA LEU A 426 7.97 5.36 13.65
C LEU A 426 9.34 6.06 13.80
N LEU A 427 9.43 7.34 13.45
CA LEU A 427 10.67 8.11 13.59
C LEU A 427 11.09 8.26 15.06
N ARG A 428 10.12 8.52 15.96
CA ARG A 428 10.38 8.54 17.40
C ARG A 428 10.96 7.21 17.89
N ARG A 429 10.38 6.09 17.46
CA ARG A 429 10.88 4.75 17.80
C ARG A 429 12.30 4.54 17.27
N ALA A 430 12.56 4.91 16.01
CA ALA A 430 13.87 4.84 15.40
C ALA A 430 14.92 5.71 16.14
N MET A 431 14.55 6.91 16.59
CA MET A 431 15.43 7.77 17.40
C MET A 431 15.78 7.12 18.74
N ASN A 432 14.82 6.50 19.41
CA ASN A 432 15.05 5.79 20.67
C ASN A 432 16.00 4.60 20.47
N GLU A 433 15.87 3.84 19.37
CA GLU A 433 16.79 2.74 19.01
C GLU A 433 18.21 3.23 18.75
N CYS A 434 18.37 4.43 18.23
CA CYS A 434 19.69 5.01 17.93
C CYS A 434 20.38 5.65 19.16
N GLY A 435 19.75 5.63 20.34
CA GLY A 435 20.30 6.26 21.55
C GLY A 435 20.36 7.77 21.48
N ALA A 436 19.62 8.41 20.56
CA ALA A 436 19.52 9.85 20.52
C ALA A 436 18.78 10.36 21.77
N PRO A 437 19.34 11.31 22.56
CA PRO A 437 18.64 11.86 23.70
C PRO A 437 17.33 12.48 23.22
N GLY A 438 16.22 11.96 23.73
CA GLY A 438 14.88 12.31 23.25
C GLY A 438 14.61 13.79 23.43
N LEU A 439 14.42 14.50 22.33
CA LEU A 439 13.85 15.86 22.27
C LEU A 439 12.43 15.94 22.91
N TRP A 440 11.89 14.81 23.40
CA TRP A 440 10.50 14.66 23.86
C TRP A 440 10.36 14.00 25.25
N HIS A 441 11.31 14.24 26.18
CA HIS A 441 11.13 13.89 27.60
C HIS A 441 10.13 14.82 28.32
N PHE A 442 9.19 15.43 27.60
CA PHE A 442 8.08 16.13 28.23
C PHE A 442 6.94 15.14 28.50
N ALA A 443 6.65 14.96 29.79
CA ALA A 443 5.54 14.24 30.40
C ALA A 443 5.74 12.76 30.78
N ALA A 444 6.67 12.48 31.65
CA ALA A 444 6.58 11.35 32.55
C ALA A 444 7.25 11.70 33.92
N ARG A 445 6.77 12.74 34.59
CA ARG A 445 6.92 12.81 36.03
C ARG A 445 5.62 12.30 36.65
N PRO A 446 5.64 11.26 37.46
CA PRO A 446 4.49 10.95 38.30
C PRO A 446 4.31 12.11 39.30
N LEU A 447 3.14 12.72 39.30
CA LEU A 447 2.71 13.56 40.39
C LEU A 447 2.70 12.69 41.66
N LYS A 448 3.53 13.09 42.62
CA LYS A 448 3.52 12.54 43.99
C LYS A 448 2.21 12.85 44.67
#